data_b60123039e2f5872b0be0205aeba7524
#
_entry.id   b60123039e2f5872b0be0205aeba7524
#
_cell.length_a   1.000
_cell.length_b   1.000
_cell.length_c   1.000
_cell.angle_alpha   90.00
_cell.angle_beta   90.00
_cell.angle_gamma   90.00
#
_symmetry.space_group_name_H-M   'P 1'
#
loop_
_entity.id
_entity.type
_entity.pdbx_description
1 polymer ?
#
loop_
_entity_poly.entity_id
_entity_poly.type
_entity_poly.pdbx_seq_one_letter_code
_entity_poly.pdbx_strand_id
1 'polypeptide(L)'
;SVPRDHVKKYFIKGTPLLLNEALWSFGMAVLAQNYSVRGLTVIAAMNIANTINNLFSVVFAAMGESVAIIVGQALGFGDMKRAREIDNKMIVSCVLISFAVSVFMFLFAPFFPRIYNTTEAVRKAAMGLVLAQAVFIPQNAFLNAAYFTLRAGGKTGVTFFFDCVFLWCVNIPIVFVLCRYTGLAPWAVYSAMQIGEW
;
A
#
# COMPACT_ATOMS: atom_id res chain seq x y z
N SER A 1 -6.41 38.26 8.76
CA SER A 1 -5.71 37.92 7.50
C SER A 1 -4.51 37.07 7.81
N VAL A 2 -4.40 35.90 7.18
CA VAL A 2 -3.25 35.00 7.36
C VAL A 2 -2.01 35.70 6.77
N PRO A 3 -0.89 35.80 7.52
CA PRO A 3 0.33 36.43 7.02
C PRO A 3 0.84 35.67 5.76
N ARG A 4 1.23 36.42 4.73
CA ARG A 4 1.73 35.87 3.45
C ARG A 4 2.92 34.90 3.64
N ASP A 5 3.73 35.11 4.65
CA ASP A 5 4.88 34.22 4.96
C ASP A 5 4.45 32.82 5.43
N HIS A 6 3.34 32.71 6.15
CA HIS A 6 2.78 31.40 6.51
C HIS A 6 2.26 30.66 5.29
N VAL A 7 1.54 31.37 4.40
CA VAL A 7 1.04 30.79 3.14
C VAL A 7 2.21 30.26 2.30
N LYS A 8 3.28 31.06 2.13
CA LYS A 8 4.47 30.65 1.40
C LYS A 8 5.14 29.41 2.00
N LYS A 9 5.27 29.34 3.32
CA LYS A 9 5.82 28.16 4.03
C LYS A 9 4.96 26.91 3.82
N TYR A 10 3.64 27.04 3.85
CA TYR A 10 2.73 25.92 3.56
C TYR A 10 2.89 25.40 2.15
N PHE A 11 2.95 26.29 1.14
CA PHE A 11 3.18 25.90 -0.24
C PHE A 11 4.54 25.23 -0.45
N ILE A 12 5.62 25.78 0.10
CA ILE A 12 6.97 25.19 -0.04
C ILE A 12 7.05 23.79 0.58
N LYS A 13 6.40 23.59 1.74
CA LYS A 13 6.41 22.29 2.43
C LYS A 13 5.37 21.31 1.91
N GLY A 14 4.23 21.81 1.42
CA GLY A 14 3.12 21.00 0.93
C GLY A 14 3.29 20.55 -0.52
N THR A 15 3.92 21.37 -1.38
CA THR A 15 4.10 21.04 -2.80
C THR A 15 4.85 19.70 -3.03
N PRO A 16 5.96 19.41 -2.34
CA PRO A 16 6.63 18.11 -2.49
C PRO A 16 5.72 16.94 -2.11
N LEU A 17 4.89 17.11 -1.09
CA LEU A 17 3.96 16.08 -0.64
C LEU A 17 2.84 15.86 -1.67
N LEU A 18 2.27 16.94 -2.21
CA LEU A 18 1.27 16.85 -3.28
C LEU A 18 1.83 16.19 -4.55
N LEU A 19 3.07 16.52 -4.91
CA LEU A 19 3.75 15.88 -6.04
C LEU A 19 3.98 14.39 -5.79
N ASN A 20 4.36 14.01 -4.56
CA ASN A 20 4.51 12.61 -4.18
C ASN A 20 3.19 11.84 -4.36
N GLU A 21 2.10 12.33 -3.81
CA GLU A 21 0.78 11.69 -3.90
C GLU A 21 0.28 11.64 -5.37
N ALA A 22 0.52 12.70 -6.15
CA ALA A 22 0.16 12.73 -7.57
C ALA A 22 0.96 11.71 -8.39
N LEU A 23 2.28 11.63 -8.19
CA LEU A 23 3.14 10.66 -8.88
C LEU A 23 2.81 9.22 -8.47
N TRP A 24 2.52 8.98 -7.19
CA TRP A 24 2.07 7.68 -6.71
C TRP A 24 0.72 7.29 -7.34
N SER A 25 -0.29 8.17 -7.32
CA SER A 25 -1.59 7.90 -7.93
C SER A 25 -1.49 7.63 -9.43
N PHE A 26 -0.64 8.39 -10.13
CA PHE A 26 -0.40 8.17 -11.56
C PHE A 26 0.32 6.83 -11.81
N GLY A 27 1.29 6.47 -10.98
CA GLY A 27 1.98 5.18 -11.03
C GLY A 27 1.01 4.01 -10.84
N MET A 28 0.08 4.12 -9.90
CA MET A 28 -0.97 3.11 -9.68
C MET A 28 -1.90 2.97 -10.90
N ALA A 29 -2.24 4.06 -11.56
CA ALA A 29 -3.02 4.03 -12.80
C ALA A 29 -2.25 3.32 -13.93
N VAL A 30 -0.93 3.58 -14.07
CA VAL A 30 -0.08 2.89 -15.04
C VAL A 30 0.05 1.40 -14.73
N LEU A 31 0.14 1.01 -13.46
CA LEU A 31 0.09 -0.41 -13.06
C LEU A 31 -1.22 -1.07 -13.49
N ALA A 32 -2.36 -0.44 -13.19
CA ALA A 32 -3.67 -0.95 -13.60
C ALA A 32 -3.79 -1.08 -15.12
N GLN A 33 -3.25 -0.12 -15.88
CA GLN A 33 -3.20 -0.18 -17.35
C GLN A 33 -2.34 -1.38 -17.83
N ASN A 34 -1.23 -1.68 -17.20
CA ASN A 34 -0.40 -2.83 -17.58
C ASN A 34 -1.13 -4.16 -17.37
N TYR A 35 -1.91 -4.29 -16.30
CA TYR A 35 -2.76 -5.46 -16.09
C TYR A 35 -3.89 -5.55 -17.13
N SER A 36 -4.40 -4.40 -17.62
CA SER A 36 -5.51 -4.37 -18.58
C SER A 36 -5.19 -5.01 -19.93
N VAL A 37 -3.91 -5.07 -20.31
CA VAL A 37 -3.45 -5.74 -21.54
C VAL A 37 -3.81 -7.24 -21.55
N ARG A 38 -4.03 -7.83 -20.36
CA ARG A 38 -4.42 -9.24 -20.22
C ARG A 38 -5.92 -9.51 -20.35
N GLY A 39 -6.70 -8.50 -20.66
CA GLY A 39 -8.11 -8.60 -20.98
C GLY A 39 -9.06 -8.24 -19.83
N LEU A 40 -10.34 -8.14 -20.18
CA LEU A 40 -11.40 -7.68 -19.26
C LEU A 40 -11.58 -8.58 -18.04
N THR A 41 -11.35 -9.88 -18.17
CA THR A 41 -11.41 -10.83 -17.05
C THR A 41 -10.43 -10.45 -15.92
N VAL A 42 -9.21 -10.05 -16.28
CA VAL A 42 -8.19 -9.67 -15.31
C VAL A 42 -8.52 -8.34 -14.65
N ILE A 43 -9.01 -7.37 -15.42
CA ILE A 43 -9.45 -6.07 -14.88
C ILE A 43 -10.59 -6.27 -13.87
N ALA A 44 -11.61 -7.03 -14.25
CA ALA A 44 -12.75 -7.32 -13.38
C ALA A 44 -12.30 -8.03 -12.08
N ALA A 45 -11.41 -9.01 -12.19
CA ALA A 45 -10.86 -9.73 -11.06
C ALA A 45 -10.03 -8.80 -10.12
N MET A 46 -9.23 -7.91 -10.70
CA MET A 46 -8.46 -6.92 -9.92
C MET A 46 -9.37 -5.93 -9.20
N ASN A 47 -10.43 -5.44 -9.85
CA ASN A 47 -11.38 -4.52 -9.21
C ASN A 47 -12.06 -5.17 -8.02
N ILE A 48 -12.47 -6.44 -8.13
CA ILE A 48 -13.03 -7.21 -7.02
C ILE A 48 -12.00 -7.34 -5.89
N ALA A 49 -10.79 -7.81 -6.22
CA ALA A 49 -9.73 -8.01 -5.23
C ALA A 49 -9.33 -6.70 -4.54
N ASN A 50 -9.18 -5.60 -5.28
CA ASN A 50 -8.85 -4.30 -4.73
C ASN A 50 -9.96 -3.74 -3.84
N THR A 51 -11.23 -3.95 -4.19
CA THR A 51 -12.36 -3.53 -3.34
C THR A 51 -12.31 -4.25 -2.00
N ILE A 52 -12.04 -5.54 -2.00
CA ILE A 52 -11.91 -6.35 -0.79
C ILE A 52 -10.67 -5.90 0.00
N ASN A 53 -9.53 -5.74 -0.67
CA ASN A 53 -8.31 -5.28 -0.01
C ASN A 53 -8.48 -3.89 0.63
N ASN A 54 -9.14 -2.95 -0.05
CA ASN A 54 -9.40 -1.61 0.48
C ASN A 54 -10.25 -1.64 1.75
N LEU A 55 -11.22 -2.56 1.85
CA LEU A 55 -12.02 -2.72 3.05
C LEU A 55 -11.16 -3.06 4.28
N PHE A 56 -10.17 -3.93 4.09
CA PHE A 56 -9.26 -4.34 5.17
C PHE A 56 -8.12 -3.34 5.39
N SER A 57 -7.67 -2.65 4.34
CA SER A 57 -6.56 -1.68 4.43
C SER A 57 -6.90 -0.43 5.25
N VAL A 58 -8.18 -0.11 5.44
CA VAL A 58 -8.62 1.00 6.32
C VAL A 58 -8.07 0.82 7.73
N VAL A 59 -8.01 -0.43 8.24
CA VAL A 59 -7.45 -0.72 9.57
C VAL A 59 -5.99 -0.32 9.64
N PHE A 60 -5.20 -0.64 8.60
CA PHE A 60 -3.76 -0.36 8.56
C PHE A 60 -3.47 1.12 8.34
N ALA A 61 -4.28 1.79 7.53
CA ALA A 61 -4.19 3.24 7.33
C ALA A 61 -4.40 3.99 8.65
N ALA A 62 -5.46 3.66 9.39
CA ALA A 62 -5.74 4.25 10.70
C ALA A 62 -4.62 3.97 11.72
N MET A 63 -4.04 2.77 11.70
CA MET A 63 -2.90 2.43 12.56
C MET A 63 -1.66 3.21 12.18
N GLY A 64 -1.34 3.35 10.89
CA GLY A 64 -0.22 4.15 10.40
C GLY A 64 -0.33 5.61 10.80
N GLU A 65 -1.50 6.23 10.63
CA GLU A 65 -1.76 7.60 11.10
C GLU A 65 -1.58 7.74 12.62
N SER A 66 -2.02 6.75 13.39
CA SER A 66 -1.83 6.71 14.84
C SER A 66 -0.34 6.64 15.22
N VAL A 67 0.46 5.85 14.48
CA VAL A 67 1.92 5.82 14.63
C VAL A 67 2.51 7.21 14.40
N ALA A 68 2.15 7.87 13.30
CA ALA A 68 2.66 9.21 12.97
C ALA A 68 2.36 10.23 14.07
N ILE A 69 1.14 10.19 14.64
CA ILE A 69 0.72 11.13 15.68
C ILE A 69 1.48 10.88 16.98
N ILE A 70 1.50 9.64 17.47
CA ILE A 70 2.05 9.30 18.79
C ILE A 70 3.58 9.41 18.78
N VAL A 71 4.23 8.88 17.75
CA VAL A 71 5.69 8.98 17.59
C VAL A 71 6.09 10.44 17.34
N GLY A 72 5.33 11.16 16.52
CA GLY A 72 5.56 12.59 16.26
C GLY A 72 5.47 13.45 17.54
N GLN A 73 4.52 13.17 18.43
CA GLN A 73 4.43 13.85 19.73
C GLN A 73 5.63 13.54 20.61
N ALA A 74 6.05 12.27 20.72
CA ALA A 74 7.21 11.89 21.52
C ALA A 74 8.51 12.54 21.00
N LEU A 75 8.68 12.62 19.68
CA LEU A 75 9.78 13.34 19.03
C LEU A 75 9.73 14.85 19.32
N GLY A 76 8.54 15.44 19.32
CA GLY A 76 8.32 16.85 19.63
C GLY A 76 8.70 17.24 21.08
N PHE A 77 8.57 16.30 22.01
CA PHE A 77 9.05 16.46 23.39
C PHE A 77 10.57 16.25 23.56
N GLY A 78 11.29 15.85 22.51
CA GLY A 78 12.73 15.60 22.54
C GLY A 78 13.14 14.27 23.18
N ASP A 79 12.18 13.41 23.54
CA ASP A 79 12.46 12.11 24.16
C ASP A 79 12.60 11.01 23.10
N MET A 80 13.78 10.96 22.49
CA MET A 80 14.10 9.99 21.43
C MET A 80 14.03 8.55 21.91
N LYS A 81 14.34 8.27 23.17
CA LYS A 81 14.30 6.92 23.73
C LYS A 81 12.86 6.43 23.83
N ARG A 82 12.00 7.26 24.38
CA ARG A 82 10.56 6.98 24.50
C ARG A 82 9.89 6.88 23.13
N ALA A 83 10.25 7.75 22.17
CA ALA A 83 9.74 7.69 20.81
C ALA A 83 10.04 6.34 20.17
N ARG A 84 11.27 5.84 20.29
CA ARG A 84 11.69 4.53 19.76
C ARG A 84 10.99 3.36 20.43
N GLU A 85 10.80 3.40 21.74
CA GLU A 85 10.07 2.34 22.46
C GLU A 85 8.60 2.26 22.04
N ILE A 86 7.95 3.41 21.88
CA ILE A 86 6.57 3.50 21.42
C ILE A 86 6.47 3.00 19.97
N ASP A 87 7.34 3.46 19.09
CA ASP A 87 7.37 3.07 17.70
C ASP A 87 7.49 1.56 17.52
N ASN A 88 8.46 0.93 18.19
CA ASN A 88 8.62 -0.52 18.16
C ASN A 88 7.37 -1.27 18.64
N LYS A 89 6.73 -0.82 19.72
CA LYS A 89 5.50 -1.43 20.23
C LYS A 89 4.36 -1.29 19.23
N MET A 90 4.24 -0.13 18.61
CA MET A 90 3.18 0.13 17.62
C MET A 90 3.39 -0.68 16.34
N ILE A 91 4.62 -0.76 15.82
CA ILE A 91 4.95 -1.59 14.65
C ILE A 91 4.61 -3.06 14.92
N VAL A 92 5.02 -3.60 16.06
CA VAL A 92 4.69 -4.99 16.46
C VAL A 92 3.18 -5.19 16.56
N SER A 93 2.45 -4.24 17.16
CA SER A 93 0.99 -4.30 17.26
C SER A 93 0.33 -4.26 15.87
N CYS A 94 0.82 -3.40 14.96
CA CYS A 94 0.35 -3.33 13.57
C CYS A 94 0.54 -4.68 12.86
N VAL A 95 1.70 -5.30 13.00
CA VAL A 95 2.00 -6.60 12.37
C VAL A 95 1.13 -7.72 12.97
N LEU A 96 0.92 -7.76 14.28
CA LEU A 96 0.06 -8.76 14.92
C LEU A 96 -1.41 -8.65 14.49
N ILE A 97 -1.94 -7.43 14.47
CA ILE A 97 -3.31 -7.20 14.01
C ILE A 97 -3.45 -7.52 12.53
N SER A 98 -2.47 -7.13 11.72
CA SER A 98 -2.46 -7.43 10.28
C SER A 98 -2.38 -8.92 10.00
N PHE A 99 -1.67 -9.66 10.81
CA PHE A 99 -1.64 -11.12 10.72
C PHE A 99 -3.01 -11.75 10.99
N ALA A 100 -3.72 -11.28 12.01
CA ALA A 100 -5.09 -11.75 12.29
C ALA A 100 -6.04 -11.43 11.12
N VAL A 101 -5.94 -10.21 10.55
CA VAL A 101 -6.72 -9.81 9.37
C VAL A 101 -6.34 -10.63 8.13
N SER A 102 -5.05 -10.92 7.94
CA SER A 102 -4.56 -11.78 6.86
C SER A 102 -5.16 -13.18 6.94
N VAL A 103 -5.14 -13.80 8.11
CA VAL A 103 -5.77 -15.12 8.33
C VAL A 103 -7.27 -15.08 8.05
N PHE A 104 -7.97 -14.04 8.54
CA PHE A 104 -9.39 -13.86 8.25
C PHE A 104 -9.64 -13.72 6.75
N MET A 105 -8.92 -12.84 6.06
CA MET A 105 -9.05 -12.64 4.62
C MET A 105 -8.73 -13.92 3.84
N PHE A 106 -7.73 -14.68 4.25
CA PHE A 106 -7.35 -15.94 3.63
C PHE A 106 -8.47 -16.99 3.75
N LEU A 107 -9.06 -17.15 4.94
CA LEU A 107 -10.15 -18.09 5.18
C LEU A 107 -11.42 -17.73 4.40
N PHE A 108 -11.72 -16.44 4.28
CA PHE A 108 -12.91 -15.96 3.59
C PHE A 108 -12.69 -15.67 2.09
N ALA A 109 -11.45 -15.78 1.60
CA ALA A 109 -11.13 -15.56 0.18
C ALA A 109 -12.04 -16.28 -0.82
N PRO A 110 -12.47 -17.54 -0.62
CA PRO A 110 -13.37 -18.21 -1.55
C PRO A 110 -14.81 -17.69 -1.53
N PHE A 111 -15.23 -16.98 -0.46
CA PHE A 111 -16.59 -16.43 -0.33
C PHE A 111 -16.73 -15.06 -0.99
N PHE A 112 -15.73 -14.19 -0.88
CA PHE A 112 -15.79 -12.82 -1.36
C PHE A 112 -16.12 -12.69 -2.85
N PRO A 113 -15.46 -13.41 -3.79
CA PRO A 113 -15.79 -13.29 -5.20
C PRO A 113 -17.17 -13.87 -5.56
N ARG A 114 -17.76 -14.70 -4.69
CA ARG A 114 -19.11 -15.28 -4.91
C ARG A 114 -20.23 -14.28 -4.71
N ILE A 115 -19.97 -13.22 -3.95
CA ILE A 115 -20.93 -12.12 -3.73
C ILE A 115 -21.18 -11.36 -5.05
N TYR A 116 -20.18 -11.38 -5.95
CA TYR A 116 -20.28 -10.68 -7.23
C TYR A 116 -20.96 -11.56 -8.29
N ASN A 117 -21.94 -10.99 -8.99
CA ASN A 117 -22.57 -11.64 -10.13
C ASN A 117 -21.68 -11.53 -11.38
N THR A 118 -20.75 -12.48 -11.53
CA THR A 118 -19.74 -12.49 -12.59
C THR A 118 -19.43 -13.90 -13.07
N THR A 119 -18.61 -14.01 -14.11
CA THR A 119 -18.23 -15.31 -14.70
C THR A 119 -17.30 -16.09 -13.78
N GLU A 120 -17.33 -17.43 -13.91
CA GLU A 120 -16.47 -18.34 -13.15
C GLU A 120 -14.98 -18.05 -13.34
N ALA A 121 -14.58 -17.64 -14.56
CA ALA A 121 -13.20 -17.24 -14.86
C ALA A 121 -12.75 -16.03 -14.04
N VAL A 122 -13.61 -14.99 -13.92
CA VAL A 122 -13.35 -13.80 -13.11
C VAL A 122 -13.30 -14.16 -11.62
N ARG A 123 -14.20 -15.02 -11.13
CA ARG A 123 -14.21 -15.47 -9.74
C ARG A 123 -12.93 -16.19 -9.35
N LYS A 124 -12.44 -17.11 -10.19
CA LYS A 124 -11.18 -17.83 -9.96
C LYS A 124 -9.98 -16.89 -9.95
N ALA A 125 -9.91 -15.97 -10.91
CA ALA A 125 -8.83 -14.98 -10.95
C ALA A 125 -8.87 -14.03 -9.75
N ALA A 126 -10.05 -13.56 -9.33
CA ALA A 126 -10.24 -12.71 -8.16
C ALA A 126 -9.86 -13.45 -6.87
N MET A 127 -10.28 -14.70 -6.71
CA MET A 127 -9.91 -15.53 -5.56
C MET A 127 -8.38 -15.67 -5.44
N GLY A 128 -7.69 -15.94 -6.56
CA GLY A 128 -6.23 -16.02 -6.56
C GLY A 128 -5.56 -14.73 -6.15
N LEU A 129 -6.06 -13.58 -6.63
CA LEU A 129 -5.57 -12.25 -6.25
C LEU A 129 -5.84 -11.95 -4.76
N VAL A 130 -7.04 -12.25 -4.25
CA VAL A 130 -7.38 -12.06 -2.82
C VAL A 130 -6.48 -12.89 -1.93
N LEU A 131 -6.20 -14.15 -2.30
CA LEU A 131 -5.28 -15.02 -1.56
C LEU A 131 -3.86 -14.46 -1.57
N ALA A 132 -3.37 -14.01 -2.73
CA ALA A 132 -2.06 -13.37 -2.84
C ALA A 132 -1.99 -12.11 -1.96
N GLN A 133 -3.00 -11.23 -2.05
CA GLN A 133 -3.08 -10.03 -1.21
C GLN A 133 -3.08 -10.37 0.29
N ALA A 134 -3.85 -11.38 0.70
CA ALA A 134 -3.91 -11.81 2.09
C ALA A 134 -2.54 -12.22 2.63
N VAL A 135 -1.73 -12.93 1.85
CA VAL A 135 -0.36 -13.33 2.26
C VAL A 135 0.54 -12.12 2.51
N PHE A 136 0.40 -11.07 1.70
CA PHE A 136 1.26 -9.87 1.79
C PHE A 136 0.73 -8.78 2.73
N ILE A 137 -0.46 -8.93 3.33
CA ILE A 137 -1.01 -7.97 4.30
C ILE A 137 -0.05 -7.64 5.46
N PRO A 138 0.56 -8.63 6.16
CA PRO A 138 1.48 -8.31 7.27
C PRO A 138 2.71 -7.53 6.83
N GLN A 139 3.24 -7.83 5.64
CA GLN A 139 4.34 -7.09 5.03
C GLN A 139 3.93 -5.63 4.74
N ASN A 140 2.80 -5.45 4.07
CA ASN A 140 2.29 -4.12 3.75
C ASN A 140 1.99 -3.28 5.00
N ALA A 141 1.49 -3.91 6.07
CA ALA A 141 1.27 -3.23 7.35
C ALA A 141 2.58 -2.80 8.02
N PHE A 142 3.63 -3.62 7.94
CA PHE A 142 4.96 -3.26 8.43
C PHE A 142 5.54 -2.08 7.64
N LEU A 143 5.52 -2.16 6.30
CA LEU A 143 6.02 -1.11 5.42
C LEU A 143 5.25 0.21 5.64
N ASN A 144 3.93 0.13 5.78
CA ASN A 144 3.08 1.28 6.07
C ASN A 144 3.43 1.93 7.42
N ALA A 145 3.56 1.14 8.50
CA ALA A 145 3.95 1.65 9.81
C ALA A 145 5.34 2.31 9.76
N ALA A 146 6.33 1.67 9.15
CA ALA A 146 7.68 2.22 8.97
C ALA A 146 7.67 3.51 8.14
N TYR A 147 6.87 3.57 7.08
CA TYR A 147 6.66 4.77 6.27
C TYR A 147 6.16 5.94 7.09
N PHE A 148 5.12 5.72 7.91
CA PHE A 148 4.57 6.77 8.76
C PHE A 148 5.55 7.22 9.87
N THR A 149 6.37 6.30 10.39
CA THR A 149 7.46 6.63 11.33
C THR A 149 8.49 7.56 10.70
N LEU A 150 8.96 7.25 9.49
CA LEU A 150 9.90 8.08 8.74
C LEU A 150 9.31 9.47 8.44
N ARG A 151 8.04 9.50 8.07
CA ARG A 151 7.30 10.75 7.80
C ARG A 151 7.15 11.60 9.06
N ALA A 152 6.85 10.99 10.21
CA ALA A 152 6.79 11.68 11.52
C ALA A 152 8.16 12.22 11.94
N GLY A 153 9.24 11.52 11.62
CA GLY A 153 10.63 11.96 11.82
C GLY A 153 11.11 13.03 10.82
N GLY A 154 10.25 13.51 9.92
CA GLY A 154 10.57 14.57 8.94
C GLY A 154 11.44 14.11 7.77
N LYS A 155 11.68 12.80 7.60
CA LYS A 155 12.50 12.23 6.50
C LYS A 155 11.68 12.03 5.23
N THR A 156 10.98 13.07 4.77
CA THR A 156 10.08 13.02 3.62
C THR A 156 10.78 12.70 2.30
N GLY A 157 12.08 13.00 2.17
CA GLY A 157 12.85 12.61 0.99
C GLY A 157 13.07 11.10 0.87
N VAL A 158 13.18 10.41 2.00
CA VAL A 158 13.30 8.94 2.03
C VAL A 158 11.97 8.30 1.65
N THR A 159 10.85 8.81 2.17
CA THR A 159 9.52 8.32 1.83
C THR A 159 9.19 8.55 0.36
N PHE A 160 9.56 9.70 -0.20
CA PHE A 160 9.44 9.96 -1.63
C PHE A 160 10.20 8.95 -2.49
N PHE A 161 11.41 8.58 -2.07
CA PHE A 161 12.21 7.60 -2.80
C PHE A 161 11.54 6.23 -2.82
N PHE A 162 11.03 5.75 -1.68
CA PHE A 162 10.35 4.46 -1.61
C PHE A 162 9.00 4.47 -2.33
N ASP A 163 8.20 5.54 -2.22
CA ASP A 163 6.91 5.61 -2.88
C ASP A 163 7.01 5.78 -4.40
N CYS A 164 7.77 6.78 -4.83
CA CYS A 164 7.77 7.17 -6.23
C CYS A 164 8.88 6.48 -7.03
N VAL A 165 10.14 6.57 -6.59
CA VAL A 165 11.25 6.04 -7.39
C VAL A 165 11.16 4.52 -7.49
N PHE A 166 10.83 3.85 -6.39
CA PHE A 166 10.70 2.40 -6.39
C PHE A 166 9.51 1.94 -7.24
N LEU A 167 8.36 2.59 -7.11
CA LEU A 167 7.17 2.30 -7.93
C LEU A 167 7.47 2.43 -9.43
N TRP A 168 8.13 3.53 -9.83
CA TRP A 168 8.39 3.83 -11.24
C TRP A 168 9.55 3.03 -11.83
N CYS A 169 10.62 2.79 -11.06
CA CYS A 169 11.83 2.14 -11.55
C CYS A 169 11.82 0.61 -11.36
N VAL A 170 11.03 0.09 -10.43
CA VAL A 170 11.00 -1.34 -10.11
C VAL A 170 9.64 -1.95 -10.41
N ASN A 171 8.57 -1.50 -9.75
CA ASN A 171 7.26 -2.15 -9.83
C ASN A 171 6.65 -2.06 -11.23
N ILE A 172 6.62 -0.88 -11.83
CA ILE A 172 6.04 -0.69 -13.17
C ILE A 172 6.81 -1.49 -14.24
N PRO A 173 8.16 -1.47 -14.33
CA PRO A 173 8.91 -2.31 -15.27
C PRO A 173 8.70 -3.81 -15.05
N ILE A 174 8.69 -4.29 -13.81
CA ILE A 174 8.41 -5.71 -13.50
C ILE A 174 7.04 -6.11 -14.02
N VAL A 175 5.99 -5.36 -13.66
CA VAL A 175 4.62 -5.67 -14.09
C VAL A 175 4.47 -5.54 -15.60
N PHE A 176 5.10 -4.53 -16.22
CA PHE A 176 5.11 -4.36 -17.68
C PHE A 176 5.68 -5.59 -18.39
N VAL A 177 6.86 -6.06 -17.97
CA VAL A 177 7.54 -7.22 -18.57
C VAL A 177 6.69 -8.49 -18.31
N LEU A 178 6.28 -8.73 -17.08
CA LEU A 178 5.53 -9.93 -16.72
C LEU A 178 4.16 -9.98 -17.40
N CYS A 179 3.47 -8.85 -17.54
CA CYS A 179 2.16 -8.82 -18.18
C CYS A 179 2.22 -9.03 -19.70
N ARG A 180 3.28 -8.60 -20.37
CA ARG A 180 3.38 -8.65 -21.84
C ARG A 180 4.15 -9.86 -22.38
N TYR A 181 5.18 -10.30 -21.66
CA TYR A 181 6.10 -11.33 -22.13
C TYR A 181 5.95 -12.67 -21.43
N THR A 182 5.11 -12.78 -20.40
CA THR A 182 4.86 -14.05 -19.71
C THR A 182 3.39 -14.42 -19.70
N GLY A 183 3.09 -15.73 -19.63
CA GLY A 183 1.74 -16.27 -19.44
C GLY A 183 1.33 -16.43 -17.98
N LEU A 184 2.03 -15.80 -17.02
CA LEU A 184 1.79 -15.96 -15.60
C LEU A 184 0.39 -15.51 -15.20
N ALA A 185 -0.23 -16.20 -14.26
CA ALA A 185 -1.52 -15.79 -13.73
C ALA A 185 -1.44 -14.40 -13.03
N PRO A 186 -2.53 -13.62 -13.00
CA PRO A 186 -2.52 -12.27 -12.39
C PRO A 186 -2.03 -12.24 -10.94
N TRP A 187 -2.37 -13.24 -10.15
CA TRP A 187 -1.91 -13.38 -8.77
C TRP A 187 -0.40 -13.62 -8.67
N ALA A 188 0.19 -14.32 -9.63
CA ALA A 188 1.65 -14.54 -9.67
C ALA A 188 2.41 -13.27 -10.04
N VAL A 189 1.87 -12.47 -10.96
CA VAL A 189 2.43 -11.14 -11.30
C VAL A 189 2.39 -10.21 -10.09
N TYR A 190 1.25 -10.19 -9.36
CA TYR A 190 1.10 -9.42 -8.13
C TYR A 190 2.11 -9.86 -7.07
N SER A 191 2.25 -11.18 -6.85
CA SER A 191 3.20 -11.72 -5.87
C SER A 191 4.65 -11.38 -6.23
N ALA A 192 5.01 -11.45 -7.52
CA ALA A 192 6.35 -11.08 -7.97
C ALA A 192 6.66 -9.60 -7.74
N MET A 193 5.68 -8.72 -7.94
CA MET A 193 5.79 -7.29 -7.60
C MET A 193 6.03 -7.09 -6.10
N GLN A 194 5.24 -7.73 -5.25
CA GLN A 194 5.35 -7.62 -3.80
C GLN A 194 6.67 -8.17 -3.25
N ILE A 195 7.21 -9.24 -3.83
CA ILE A 195 8.54 -9.77 -3.47
C ILE A 195 9.65 -8.78 -3.88
N GLY A 196 9.48 -8.06 -4.97
CA GLY A 196 10.42 -7.03 -5.40
C GLY A 196 10.51 -5.83 -4.45
N GLU A 197 9.56 -5.67 -3.55
CA GLU A 197 9.54 -4.60 -2.53
C GLU A 197 10.40 -4.92 -1.28
N TRP A 198 11.03 -6.11 -1.21
CA TRP A 198 12.02 -6.49 -0.21
C TRP A 198 13.45 -6.19 -0.67
#